data_a5e41723156dd05fc60c0fcea09c584e
#
_entry.id   a5e41723156dd05fc60c0fcea09c584e
#
_cell.length_a   1.000
_cell.length_b   1.000
_cell.length_c   1.000
_cell.angle_alpha   90.00
_cell.angle_beta   90.00
_cell.angle_gamma   90.00
#
_symmetry.space_group_name_H-M   'P 1'
#
loop_
_entity.id
_entity.type
_entity.pdbx_description
1 polymer ?
#
loop_
_entity_poly.entity_id
_entity_poly.type
_entity_poly.pdbx_seq_one_letter_code
_entity_poly.pdbx_strand_id
1 'polypeptide(L)'
;MQKMLLTRRGRFGCCLYGDPVMPPLVLLMGLGMNAASWPEPFLTRLVRKGLYVIAPDNRDSGSSMLGTESVSKTRMFASIAKYIAGGSVHAEYRLEDMAADTESILDELGVERAHIAGISMGGMIAQVFACRAPHRTVSLTSISSATGNVITGVGNPVAIRSALQPAPTTKDRLAWRNYLRNVMTSIGTKNEIYSDE
;
A
#
# COMPACT_ATOMS: atom_id res chain seq x y z
N MET A 1 4.39 3.44 17.36
CA MET A 1 3.76 4.75 17.70
C MET A 1 3.08 5.30 16.46
N GLN A 2 1.81 5.68 16.55
CA GLN A 2 1.11 6.37 15.46
C GLN A 2 1.35 7.88 15.58
N LYS A 3 1.69 8.54 14.49
CA LYS A 3 1.99 9.97 14.43
C LYS A 3 1.27 10.60 13.23
N MET A 4 0.77 11.81 13.40
CA MET A 4 0.31 12.65 12.29
C MET A 4 1.48 13.56 11.88
N LEU A 5 1.88 13.46 10.62
CA LEU A 5 2.94 14.26 10.03
C LEU A 5 2.33 15.39 9.22
N LEU A 6 2.82 16.61 9.41
CA LEU A 6 2.43 17.76 8.61
C LEU A 6 3.54 18.04 7.61
N THR A 7 3.31 17.67 6.37
CA THR A 7 4.27 17.82 5.28
C THR A 7 3.87 18.95 4.33
N ARG A 8 4.75 19.34 3.41
CA ARG A 8 4.44 20.30 2.34
C ARG A 8 3.32 19.84 1.39
N ARG A 9 2.98 18.54 1.39
CA ARG A 9 1.95 17.96 0.51
C ARG A 9 0.64 17.66 1.24
N GLY A 10 0.58 17.85 2.55
CA GLY A 10 -0.60 17.62 3.36
C GLY A 10 -0.29 16.92 4.66
N ARG A 11 -1.35 16.43 5.30
CA ARG A 11 -1.29 15.73 6.59
C ARG A 11 -1.37 14.23 6.35
N PHE A 12 -0.36 13.49 6.83
CA PHE A 12 -0.29 12.05 6.67
C PHE A 12 -0.23 11.34 8.03
N GLY A 13 -1.09 10.33 8.19
CA GLY A 13 -0.97 9.37 9.27
C GLY A 13 0.24 8.46 9.01
N CYS A 14 1.04 8.20 10.03
CA CYS A 14 2.19 7.34 9.91
C CYS A 14 2.39 6.50 11.17
N CYS A 15 2.56 5.21 11.01
CA CYS A 15 2.95 4.32 12.09
C CYS A 15 4.47 4.12 12.05
N LEU A 16 5.13 4.40 13.18
CA LEU A 16 6.58 4.34 13.34
C LEU A 16 6.93 3.25 14.34
N TYR A 17 7.89 2.37 13.99
CA TYR A 17 8.32 1.25 14.82
C TYR A 17 9.85 1.16 14.84
N GLY A 18 10.41 0.87 16.00
CA GLY A 18 11.86 0.76 16.20
C GLY A 18 12.52 2.09 16.54
N ASP A 19 13.84 2.10 16.50
CA ASP A 19 14.68 3.25 16.83
C ASP A 19 14.98 4.07 15.55
N PRO A 20 14.74 5.39 15.55
CA PRO A 20 15.04 6.26 14.40
C PRO A 20 16.50 6.28 13.94
N VAL A 21 17.43 5.86 14.79
CA VAL A 21 18.87 5.75 14.47
C VAL A 21 19.16 4.57 13.54
N MET A 22 18.26 3.58 13.51
CA MET A 22 18.42 2.38 12.68
C MET A 22 18.10 2.66 11.21
N PRO A 23 18.61 1.82 10.29
CA PRO A 23 18.30 1.94 8.86
C PRO A 23 16.80 2.03 8.59
N PRO A 24 16.31 3.08 7.90
CA PRO A 24 14.90 3.28 7.68
C PRO A 24 14.35 2.39 6.57
N LEU A 25 13.19 1.79 6.82
CA LEU A 25 12.40 1.03 5.87
C LEU A 25 10.99 1.62 5.77
N VAL A 26 10.63 2.12 4.61
CA VAL A 26 9.27 2.54 4.29
C VAL A 26 8.44 1.33 3.84
N LEU A 27 7.25 1.17 4.43
CA LEU A 27 6.29 0.12 4.06
C LEU A 27 5.01 0.72 3.49
N LEU A 28 4.82 0.60 2.16
CA LEU A 28 3.68 1.14 1.43
C LEU A 28 2.60 0.07 1.24
N MET A 29 1.38 0.39 1.66
CA MET A 29 0.24 -0.53 1.62
C MET A 29 -0.49 -0.50 0.26
N GLY A 30 -1.27 -1.56 0.00
CA GLY A 30 -2.10 -1.69 -1.19
C GLY A 30 -3.36 -0.83 -1.18
N LEU A 31 -4.09 -0.87 -2.27
CA LEU A 31 -5.34 -0.12 -2.46
C LEU A 31 -6.38 -0.50 -1.40
N GLY A 32 -7.01 0.51 -0.80
CA GLY A 32 -8.09 0.33 0.19
C GLY A 32 -7.62 -0.16 1.56
N MET A 33 -6.30 -0.21 1.79
CA MET A 33 -5.69 -0.61 3.05
C MET A 33 -4.87 0.56 3.61
N ASN A 34 -4.59 0.51 4.91
CA ASN A 34 -3.81 1.52 5.63
C ASN A 34 -2.64 0.91 6.40
N ALA A 35 -1.84 1.72 7.06
CA ALA A 35 -0.67 1.28 7.81
C ALA A 35 -0.97 0.22 8.89
N ALA A 36 -2.17 0.24 9.48
CA ALA A 36 -2.57 -0.74 10.49
C ALA A 36 -2.85 -2.14 9.91
N SER A 37 -2.90 -2.28 8.59
CA SER A 37 -3.09 -3.58 7.92
C SER A 37 -1.81 -4.42 7.89
N TRP A 38 -0.64 -3.87 8.22
CA TRP A 38 0.58 -4.66 8.36
C TRP A 38 0.51 -5.54 9.60
N PRO A 39 0.73 -6.87 9.48
CA PRO A 39 0.69 -7.77 10.63
C PRO A 39 1.73 -7.40 11.69
N GLU A 40 1.32 -7.31 12.94
CA GLU A 40 2.22 -6.97 14.04
C GLU A 40 3.44 -7.91 14.17
N PRO A 41 3.29 -9.25 13.99
CA PRO A 41 4.45 -10.14 14.00
C PRO A 41 5.48 -9.83 12.90
N PHE A 42 5.01 -9.38 11.73
CA PHE A 42 5.89 -8.96 10.63
C PHE A 42 6.67 -7.70 10.99
N LEU A 43 5.98 -6.66 11.49
CA LEU A 43 6.60 -5.40 11.93
C LEU A 43 7.62 -5.66 13.04
N THR A 44 7.25 -6.48 14.03
CA THR A 44 8.15 -6.84 15.14
C THR A 44 9.41 -7.54 14.66
N ARG A 45 9.30 -8.43 13.66
CA ARG A 45 10.48 -9.10 13.08
C ARG A 45 11.40 -8.12 12.38
N LEU A 46 10.88 -7.14 11.65
CA LEU A 46 11.68 -6.11 10.98
C LEU A 46 12.44 -5.26 12.01
N VAL A 47 11.77 -4.82 13.07
CA VAL A 47 12.39 -4.07 14.16
C VAL A 47 13.48 -4.88 14.85
N ARG A 48 13.24 -6.17 15.14
CA ARG A 48 14.24 -7.08 15.72
C ARG A 48 15.45 -7.31 14.79
N LYS A 49 15.29 -7.09 13.50
CA LYS A 49 16.39 -7.12 12.51
C LYS A 49 17.15 -5.79 12.42
N GLY A 50 16.86 -4.84 13.30
CA GLY A 50 17.53 -3.56 13.38
C GLY A 50 17.05 -2.54 12.33
N LEU A 51 15.79 -2.58 11.95
CA LEU A 51 15.20 -1.62 11.02
C LEU A 51 14.31 -0.62 11.76
N TYR A 52 14.37 0.63 11.33
CA TYR A 52 13.37 1.65 11.67
C TYR A 52 12.25 1.62 10.63
N VAL A 53 11.07 1.14 11.02
CA VAL A 53 9.94 0.95 10.09
C VAL A 53 9.06 2.19 10.09
N ILE A 54 8.85 2.74 8.90
CA ILE A 54 8.00 3.88 8.59
C ILE A 54 6.85 3.36 7.73
N ALA A 55 5.66 3.24 8.29
CA ALA A 55 4.46 2.78 7.59
C ALA A 55 3.46 3.93 7.49
N PRO A 56 3.46 4.70 6.38
CA PRO A 56 2.50 5.76 6.17
C PRO A 56 1.15 5.20 5.70
N ASP A 57 0.10 5.90 6.04
CA ASP A 57 -1.17 5.80 5.33
C ASP A 57 -1.01 6.50 3.97
N ASN A 58 -1.34 5.83 2.90
CA ASN A 58 -1.41 6.46 1.59
C ASN A 58 -2.45 7.59 1.59
N ARG A 59 -2.35 8.55 0.66
CA ARG A 59 -3.37 9.61 0.54
C ARG A 59 -4.77 9.00 0.43
N ASP A 60 -5.74 9.64 1.09
CA ASP A 60 -7.14 9.24 1.19
C ASP A 60 -7.37 7.83 1.78
N SER A 61 -6.42 7.38 2.59
CA SER A 61 -6.51 6.14 3.35
C SER A 61 -6.19 6.41 4.83
N GLY A 62 -6.82 5.63 5.71
CA GLY A 62 -6.56 5.71 7.15
C GLY A 62 -6.74 7.12 7.71
N SER A 63 -5.66 7.69 8.26
CA SER A 63 -5.64 9.05 8.81
C SER A 63 -5.14 10.11 7.82
N SER A 64 -4.79 9.72 6.59
CA SER A 64 -4.26 10.60 5.53
C SER A 64 -5.39 11.13 4.62
N MET A 65 -6.43 11.70 5.20
CA MET A 65 -7.56 12.26 4.45
C MET A 65 -7.17 13.64 3.89
N LEU A 66 -6.92 13.73 2.58
CA LEU A 66 -6.53 14.98 1.90
C LEU A 66 -7.71 15.71 1.24
N GLY A 67 -8.92 15.17 1.39
CA GLY A 67 -10.16 15.84 0.97
C GLY A 67 -10.60 15.52 -0.46
N THR A 68 -10.04 14.49 -1.09
CA THR A 68 -10.59 13.98 -2.34
C THR A 68 -11.91 13.24 -2.10
N GLU A 69 -12.87 13.42 -3.00
CA GLU A 69 -14.14 12.70 -2.90
C GLU A 69 -13.92 11.20 -3.01
N SER A 70 -14.59 10.42 -2.15
CA SER A 70 -14.51 8.96 -2.23
C SER A 70 -15.06 8.48 -3.58
N VAL A 71 -14.21 7.85 -4.37
CA VAL A 71 -14.61 7.29 -5.67
C VAL A 71 -15.58 6.14 -5.43
N SER A 72 -16.78 6.22 -5.98
CA SER A 72 -17.74 5.12 -5.89
C SER A 72 -17.18 3.86 -6.53
N LYS A 73 -17.47 2.69 -5.95
CA LYS A 73 -17.00 1.39 -6.47
C LYS A 73 -17.35 1.19 -7.94
N THR A 74 -18.54 1.62 -8.36
CA THR A 74 -18.99 1.54 -9.75
C THR A 74 -18.10 2.36 -10.68
N ARG A 75 -17.72 3.58 -10.27
CA ARG A 75 -16.83 4.46 -11.03
C ARG A 75 -15.41 3.88 -11.09
N MET A 76 -14.94 3.28 -10.00
CA MET A 76 -13.66 2.58 -9.97
C MET A 76 -13.61 1.39 -10.94
N PHE A 77 -14.63 0.52 -10.94
CA PHE A 77 -14.71 -0.61 -11.88
C PHE A 77 -14.80 -0.17 -13.33
N ALA A 78 -15.61 0.86 -13.61
CA ALA A 78 -15.70 1.43 -14.96
C ALA A 78 -14.35 2.01 -15.43
N SER A 79 -13.61 2.66 -14.53
CA SER A 79 -12.27 3.18 -14.82
C SER A 79 -11.27 2.08 -15.12
N ILE A 80 -11.28 0.99 -14.34
CA ILE A 80 -10.44 -0.18 -14.56
C ILE A 80 -10.75 -0.83 -15.91
N ALA A 81 -12.03 -1.06 -16.20
CA ALA A 81 -12.46 -1.64 -17.48
C ALA A 81 -12.04 -0.76 -18.67
N LYS A 82 -12.22 0.57 -18.56
CA LYS A 82 -11.77 1.54 -19.57
C LYS A 82 -10.25 1.50 -19.78
N TYR A 83 -9.47 1.42 -18.70
CA TYR A 83 -8.01 1.32 -18.76
C TYR A 83 -7.56 0.04 -19.46
N ILE A 84 -8.16 -1.11 -19.11
CA ILE A 84 -7.88 -2.42 -19.75
C ILE A 84 -8.21 -2.37 -21.26
N ALA A 85 -9.25 -1.64 -21.64
CA ALA A 85 -9.62 -1.43 -23.05
C ALA A 85 -8.71 -0.40 -23.78
N GLY A 86 -7.63 0.07 -23.14
CA GLY A 86 -6.69 1.04 -23.73
C GLY A 86 -7.17 2.48 -23.69
N GLY A 87 -8.26 2.78 -22.98
CA GLY A 87 -8.77 4.14 -22.81
C GLY A 87 -8.03 4.90 -21.70
N SER A 88 -7.97 6.24 -21.83
CA SER A 88 -7.45 7.11 -20.77
C SER A 88 -8.44 7.22 -19.61
N VAL A 89 -7.93 7.13 -18.38
CA VAL A 89 -8.69 7.34 -17.15
C VAL A 89 -8.23 8.65 -16.52
N HIS A 90 -9.20 9.53 -16.23
CA HIS A 90 -8.91 10.72 -15.44
C HIS A 90 -8.89 10.34 -13.96
N ALA A 91 -7.78 10.62 -13.29
CA ALA A 91 -7.62 10.45 -11.86
C ALA A 91 -7.24 11.80 -11.24
N GLU A 92 -7.74 12.08 -10.05
CA GLU A 92 -7.42 13.31 -9.31
C GLU A 92 -5.95 13.36 -8.88
N TYR A 93 -5.35 12.18 -8.70
CA TYR A 93 -3.92 12.00 -8.45
C TYR A 93 -3.41 10.70 -9.06
N ARG A 94 -2.12 10.61 -9.22
CA ARG A 94 -1.42 9.49 -9.85
C ARG A 94 -0.46 8.83 -8.86
N LEU A 95 0.16 7.73 -9.27
CA LEU A 95 1.20 7.04 -8.49
C LEU A 95 2.41 7.95 -8.23
N GLU A 96 2.70 8.86 -9.17
CA GLU A 96 3.75 9.87 -9.02
C GLU A 96 3.46 10.85 -7.87
N ASP A 97 2.19 11.20 -7.66
CA ASP A 97 1.78 12.03 -6.53
C ASP A 97 1.96 11.30 -5.21
N MET A 98 1.60 10.01 -5.18
CA MET A 98 1.76 9.16 -3.98
C MET A 98 3.24 8.91 -3.66
N ALA A 99 4.09 8.77 -4.68
CA ALA A 99 5.54 8.69 -4.51
C ALA A 99 6.10 10.01 -3.96
N ALA A 100 5.63 11.16 -4.45
CA ALA A 100 6.03 12.47 -3.94
C ALA A 100 5.53 12.71 -2.50
N ASP A 101 4.39 12.12 -2.10
CA ASP A 101 3.93 12.15 -0.71
C ASP A 101 4.90 11.37 0.18
N THR A 102 5.32 10.19 -0.24
CA THR A 102 6.34 9.38 0.46
C THR A 102 7.64 10.18 0.63
N GLU A 103 8.06 10.89 -0.41
CA GLU A 103 9.24 11.77 -0.35
C GLU A 103 9.06 12.87 0.70
N SER A 104 7.89 13.53 0.72
CA SER A 104 7.61 14.60 1.69
C SER A 104 7.49 14.08 3.13
N ILE A 105 7.08 12.83 3.32
CA ILE A 105 7.06 12.16 4.64
C ILE A 105 8.48 11.90 5.12
N LEU A 106 9.37 11.44 4.24
CA LEU A 106 10.79 11.25 4.56
C LEU A 106 11.46 12.58 4.92
N ASP A 107 11.14 13.67 4.18
CA ASP A 107 11.65 15.02 4.48
C ASP A 107 11.24 15.48 5.89
N GLU A 108 9.95 15.30 6.24
CA GLU A 108 9.43 15.67 7.56
C GLU A 108 10.04 14.86 8.71
N LEU A 109 10.45 13.61 8.42
CA LEU A 109 11.11 12.74 9.39
C LEU A 109 12.64 12.94 9.42
N GLY A 110 13.20 13.81 8.58
CA GLY A 110 14.64 14.01 8.44
C GLY A 110 15.38 12.78 7.89
N VAL A 111 14.69 11.92 7.14
CA VAL A 111 15.24 10.70 6.57
C VAL A 111 15.76 10.98 5.16
N GLU A 112 17.07 10.98 4.99
CA GLU A 112 17.71 11.27 3.70
C GLU A 112 17.54 10.13 2.69
N ARG A 113 17.75 8.88 3.14
CA ARG A 113 17.67 7.67 2.30
C ARG A 113 16.96 6.54 3.05
N ALA A 114 16.18 5.72 2.34
CA ALA A 114 15.48 4.60 2.95
C ALA A 114 15.44 3.37 2.03
N HIS A 115 15.28 2.20 2.62
CA HIS A 115 14.74 1.03 1.94
C HIS A 115 13.26 1.28 1.65
N ILE A 116 12.79 1.00 0.43
CA ILE A 116 11.39 1.21 0.05
C ILE A 116 10.78 -0.14 -0.29
N ALA A 117 9.75 -0.51 0.44
CA ALA A 117 9.01 -1.73 0.20
C ALA A 117 7.50 -1.43 0.08
N GLY A 118 6.82 -2.19 -0.76
CA GLY A 118 5.37 -2.02 -0.90
C GLY A 118 4.69 -3.27 -1.45
N ILE A 119 3.43 -3.42 -1.07
CA ILE A 119 2.59 -4.53 -1.54
C ILE A 119 1.52 -4.03 -2.50
N SER A 120 1.28 -4.77 -3.60
CA SER A 120 0.25 -4.44 -4.60
C SER A 120 0.42 -3.00 -5.13
N MET A 121 -0.56 -2.12 -5.03
CA MET A 121 -0.44 -0.70 -5.38
C MET A 121 0.73 -0.03 -4.65
N GLY A 122 0.98 -0.37 -3.38
CA GLY A 122 2.15 0.12 -2.64
C GLY A 122 3.48 -0.26 -3.30
N GLY A 123 3.55 -1.45 -3.93
CA GLY A 123 4.71 -1.86 -4.72
C GLY A 123 4.87 -1.03 -6.01
N MET A 124 3.77 -0.62 -6.65
CA MET A 124 3.82 0.30 -7.79
C MET A 124 4.32 1.69 -7.37
N ILE A 125 3.84 2.21 -6.23
CA ILE A 125 4.31 3.47 -5.65
C ILE A 125 5.81 3.39 -5.34
N ALA A 126 6.25 2.28 -4.74
CA ALA A 126 7.67 2.05 -4.43
C ALA A 126 8.55 2.06 -5.68
N GLN A 127 8.09 1.45 -6.78
CA GLN A 127 8.80 1.48 -8.08
C GLN A 127 8.90 2.90 -8.62
N VAL A 128 7.78 3.64 -8.62
CA VAL A 128 7.77 5.04 -9.06
C VAL A 128 8.68 5.90 -8.19
N PHE A 129 8.67 5.71 -6.87
CA PHE A 129 9.58 6.40 -5.95
C PHE A 129 11.05 6.13 -6.31
N ALA A 130 11.41 4.86 -6.48
CA ALA A 130 12.78 4.48 -6.81
C ALA A 130 13.26 5.06 -8.16
N CYS A 131 12.38 5.15 -9.15
CA CYS A 131 12.68 5.79 -10.43
C CYS A 131 12.84 7.31 -10.32
N ARG A 132 12.01 7.97 -9.49
CA ARG A 132 12.02 9.44 -9.32
C ARG A 132 13.15 9.92 -8.42
N ALA A 133 13.43 9.18 -7.37
CA ALA A 133 14.40 9.55 -6.34
C ALA A 133 15.42 8.40 -6.09
N PRO A 134 16.20 7.99 -7.11
CA PRO A 134 17.16 6.90 -6.97
C PRO A 134 18.22 7.20 -5.92
N HIS A 135 18.60 8.46 -5.75
CA HIS A 135 19.55 8.91 -4.74
C HIS A 135 19.00 8.77 -3.31
N ARG A 136 17.69 8.70 -3.11
CA ARG A 136 17.01 8.49 -1.82
C ARG A 136 16.65 7.02 -1.56
N THR A 137 16.83 6.15 -2.55
CA THR A 137 16.48 4.73 -2.47
C THR A 137 17.70 3.90 -2.14
N VAL A 138 17.69 3.20 -1.01
CA VAL A 138 18.73 2.23 -0.64
C VAL A 138 18.47 0.90 -1.33
N SER A 139 17.24 0.43 -1.29
CA SER A 139 16.78 -0.76 -2.02
C SER A 139 15.27 -0.66 -2.30
N LEU A 140 14.82 -1.43 -3.27
CA LEU A 140 13.41 -1.56 -3.65
C LEU A 140 12.96 -3.01 -3.43
N THR A 141 11.83 -3.18 -2.71
CA THR A 141 11.14 -4.47 -2.58
C THR A 141 9.69 -4.33 -3.03
N SER A 142 9.35 -4.97 -4.13
CA SER A 142 7.99 -4.95 -4.71
C SER A 142 7.34 -6.31 -4.47
N ILE A 143 6.26 -6.35 -3.66
CA ILE A 143 5.60 -7.57 -3.19
C ILE A 143 4.25 -7.69 -3.89
N SER A 144 3.97 -8.80 -4.57
CA SER A 144 2.68 -9.08 -5.21
C SER A 144 2.15 -7.88 -6.02
N SER A 145 3.03 -7.30 -6.84
CA SER A 145 2.79 -6.04 -7.56
C SER A 145 3.16 -6.19 -9.03
N ALA A 146 2.86 -5.17 -9.82
CA ALA A 146 3.14 -5.11 -11.24
C ALA A 146 3.79 -3.77 -11.62
N THR A 147 4.37 -3.71 -12.81
CA THR A 147 4.97 -2.48 -13.37
C THR A 147 3.94 -1.50 -13.96
N GLY A 148 2.65 -1.86 -13.92
CA GLY A 148 1.60 -1.09 -14.60
C GLY A 148 1.46 -1.39 -16.10
N ASN A 149 2.28 -2.28 -16.66
CA ASN A 149 2.12 -2.71 -18.02
C ASN A 149 0.91 -3.65 -18.14
N VAL A 150 -0.08 -3.28 -18.97
CA VAL A 150 -1.34 -4.03 -19.15
C VAL A 150 -1.12 -5.42 -19.75
N ILE A 151 -0.06 -5.64 -20.52
CA ILE A 151 0.20 -6.92 -21.19
C ILE A 151 0.87 -7.91 -20.23
N THR A 152 1.85 -7.46 -19.46
CA THR A 152 2.65 -8.32 -18.58
C THR A 152 2.26 -8.23 -17.10
N GLY A 153 1.48 -7.22 -16.74
CA GLY A 153 1.09 -6.92 -15.34
C GLY A 153 -0.34 -7.34 -15.00
N VAL A 154 -1.09 -7.94 -15.95
CA VAL A 154 -2.42 -8.47 -15.65
C VAL A 154 -2.24 -9.78 -14.89
N GLY A 155 -2.45 -9.73 -13.58
CA GLY A 155 -2.49 -10.91 -12.73
C GLY A 155 -3.64 -11.86 -13.11
N ASN A 156 -3.70 -13.01 -12.46
CA ASN A 156 -4.80 -13.95 -12.64
C ASN A 156 -6.16 -13.24 -12.44
N PRO A 157 -7.07 -13.25 -13.42
CA PRO A 157 -8.37 -12.58 -13.33
C PRO A 157 -9.20 -12.99 -12.10
N VAL A 158 -9.09 -14.24 -11.67
CA VAL A 158 -9.76 -14.75 -10.46
C VAL A 158 -9.20 -14.08 -9.22
N ALA A 159 -7.88 -13.95 -9.10
CA ALA A 159 -7.21 -13.30 -7.99
C ALA A 159 -7.55 -11.80 -7.94
N ILE A 160 -7.55 -11.12 -9.10
CA ILE A 160 -7.94 -9.69 -9.19
C ILE A 160 -9.39 -9.51 -8.74
N ARG A 161 -10.31 -10.33 -9.25
CA ARG A 161 -11.72 -10.30 -8.87
C ARG A 161 -11.91 -10.51 -7.36
N SER A 162 -11.19 -11.47 -6.78
CA SER A 162 -11.24 -11.74 -5.33
C SER A 162 -10.69 -10.57 -4.51
N ALA A 163 -9.56 -9.99 -4.91
CA ALA A 163 -8.97 -8.84 -4.21
C ALA A 163 -9.85 -7.58 -4.29
N LEU A 164 -10.65 -7.45 -5.34
CA LEU A 164 -11.58 -6.33 -5.56
C LEU A 164 -12.99 -6.58 -5.03
N GLN A 165 -13.25 -7.74 -4.41
CA GLN A 165 -14.56 -8.01 -3.80
C GLN A 165 -14.89 -6.95 -2.73
N PRO A 166 -16.16 -6.53 -2.62
CA PRO A 166 -16.54 -5.60 -1.58
C PRO A 166 -16.36 -6.24 -0.21
N ALA A 167 -15.65 -5.54 0.67
CA ALA A 167 -15.53 -5.93 2.06
C ALA A 167 -16.90 -5.93 2.75
N PRO A 168 -17.15 -6.77 3.76
CA PRO A 168 -18.37 -6.77 4.54
C PRO A 168 -18.63 -5.39 5.15
N THR A 169 -19.87 -4.91 5.08
CA THR A 169 -20.29 -3.66 5.71
C THR A 169 -20.72 -3.84 7.17
N THR A 170 -20.77 -5.08 7.62
CA THR A 170 -21.13 -5.46 9.00
C THR A 170 -19.91 -5.46 9.93
N LYS A 171 -20.16 -5.29 11.24
CA LYS A 171 -19.15 -5.49 12.29
C LYS A 171 -18.99 -6.97 12.71
N ASP A 172 -19.70 -7.88 12.05
CA ASP A 172 -19.63 -9.30 12.34
C ASP A 172 -18.24 -9.86 12.00
N ARG A 173 -17.56 -10.37 13.02
CA ARG A 173 -16.22 -10.97 12.90
C ARG A 173 -16.20 -12.21 12.01
N LEU A 174 -17.29 -13.01 12.00
CA LEU A 174 -17.37 -14.21 11.18
C LEU A 174 -17.48 -13.85 9.69
N ALA A 175 -18.27 -12.83 9.35
CA ALA A 175 -18.36 -12.32 7.97
C ALA A 175 -17.00 -11.81 7.47
N TRP A 176 -16.25 -11.08 8.31
CA TRP A 176 -14.91 -10.61 7.99
C TRP A 176 -13.91 -11.75 7.85
N ARG A 177 -13.95 -12.75 8.75
CA ARG A 177 -13.07 -13.93 8.67
C ARG A 177 -13.30 -14.69 7.37
N ASN A 178 -14.55 -14.95 7.02
CA ASN A 178 -14.91 -15.67 5.78
C ASN A 178 -14.48 -14.88 4.53
N TYR A 179 -14.69 -13.56 4.54
CA TYR A 179 -14.24 -12.69 3.46
C TYR A 179 -12.71 -12.77 3.28
N LEU A 180 -11.95 -12.56 4.35
CA LEU A 180 -10.49 -12.60 4.30
C LEU A 180 -9.98 -13.99 3.89
N ARG A 181 -10.56 -15.06 4.42
CA ARG A 181 -10.21 -16.44 4.01
C ARG A 181 -10.41 -16.64 2.52
N ASN A 182 -11.57 -16.23 1.97
CA ASN A 182 -11.85 -16.37 0.53
C ASN A 182 -10.86 -15.57 -0.33
N VAL A 183 -10.54 -14.35 0.07
CA VAL A 183 -9.54 -13.52 -0.62
C VAL A 183 -8.18 -14.22 -0.57
N MET A 184 -7.70 -14.62 0.61
CA MET A 184 -6.39 -15.25 0.79
C MET A 184 -6.28 -16.58 0.06
N THR A 185 -7.32 -17.42 0.07
CA THR A 185 -7.36 -18.68 -0.69
C THR A 185 -7.26 -18.43 -2.21
N SER A 186 -7.83 -17.33 -2.68
CA SER A 186 -7.84 -17.01 -4.12
C SER A 186 -6.54 -16.41 -4.62
N ILE A 187 -5.81 -15.69 -3.76
CA ILE A 187 -4.56 -15.00 -4.11
C ILE A 187 -3.31 -15.70 -3.58
N GLY A 188 -3.47 -16.59 -2.60
CA GLY A 188 -2.38 -17.31 -1.95
C GLY A 188 -1.88 -18.51 -2.74
N THR A 189 -0.86 -19.15 -2.20
CA THR A 189 -0.26 -20.38 -2.75
C THR A 189 -1.19 -21.56 -2.50
N LYS A 190 -1.40 -22.38 -3.52
CA LYS A 190 -2.20 -23.61 -3.41
C LYS A 190 -1.53 -24.57 -2.46
N ASN A 191 -1.69 -24.69 -1.29
CA ASN A 191 -1.19 -25.65 -0.25
C ASN A 191 -0.80 -24.97 1.06
N GLU A 192 -1.01 -23.65 1.21
CA GLU A 192 -0.88 -23.05 2.52
C GLU A 192 -2.15 -23.28 3.33
N ILE A 193 -2.00 -23.97 4.45
CA ILE A 193 -3.06 -24.09 5.46
C ILE A 193 -3.00 -22.79 6.25
N TYR A 194 -3.94 -21.88 5.99
CA TYR A 194 -4.11 -20.70 6.83
C TYR A 194 -4.67 -21.16 8.17
N SER A 195 -3.86 -21.06 9.23
CA SER A 195 -4.30 -21.36 10.59
C SER A 195 -5.46 -20.45 11.00
N ASP A 196 -6.40 -21.02 11.76
CA ASP A 196 -7.60 -20.31 12.24
C ASP A 196 -7.32 -19.35 13.43
N GLU A 197 -6.04 -19.00 13.70
CA GLU A 197 -5.62 -18.08 14.76
C GLU A 197 -5.97 -16.62 14.49
#